data_358e30ca47c2f514567e8d9a052ca8ee
#
_entry.id   358e30ca47c2f514567e8d9a052ca8ee
#
_cell.length_a   1.000
_cell.length_b   1.000
_cell.length_c   1.000
_cell.angle_alpha   90.00
_cell.angle_beta   90.00
_cell.angle_gamma   90.00
#
_symmetry.space_group_name_H-M   'P 1'
#
loop_
_entity.id
_entity.type
_entity.pdbx_description
1 polymer ?
#
loop_
_entity_poly.entity_id
_entity_poly.type
_entity_poly.pdbx_seq_one_letter_code
_entity_poly.pdbx_strand_id
1 'polypeptide(L)'
;MSENDVDKDKQESQQSGFNENQIYVNSSTAVELNKPPIWIWISVAGLLLVALLVIFVLPAIVSQYELPLERRVDVSELLQVPEEEVAASTISPFEEAQRSRQRKEAQDVLAELLEHQGVLEALEVDQWAEEDYAAALEVASIGDDYYRRQEFILAVDSYTNGRDDLLAILETVPTVLEQTLIDGQNALANRESELAQDKFSLALLFDRDSEAAQIGLERSLAMDEVLGLLAQAEELLEDGELDSARGMYREIIDLDSYNEVAKQKINEISTLILEQEFAGIMSAGYALL
;
A
#
# COMPACT_ATOMS: atom_id res chain seq x y z
N MET A 1 37.54 69.04 32.02
CA MET A 1 38.65 68.35 31.38
C MET A 1 38.04 67.52 30.31
N SER A 2 37.96 68.12 29.24
CA SER A 2 38.74 68.01 27.99
C SER A 2 38.10 66.97 27.10
N GLU A 3 37.32 67.38 26.16
CA GLU A 3 37.70 67.76 24.77
C GLU A 3 37.85 66.52 23.90
N ASN A 4 37.35 66.40 22.79
CA ASN A 4 36.94 67.17 21.60
C ASN A 4 36.54 66.11 20.59
N ASP A 5 35.80 66.29 19.74
CA ASP A 5 35.31 67.25 18.72
C ASP A 5 35.07 66.50 17.43
N VAL A 6 33.91 66.79 16.85
CA VAL A 6 33.76 67.44 15.54
C VAL A 6 34.06 66.53 14.33
N ASP A 7 33.29 66.34 13.39
CA ASP A 7 32.32 67.11 12.65
C ASP A 7 32.16 66.50 11.24
N LYS A 8 31.00 66.69 10.69
CA LYS A 8 30.59 67.07 9.34
C LYS A 8 30.47 65.98 8.25
N ASP A 9 29.28 65.87 7.91
CA ASP A 9 28.49 66.59 6.87
C ASP A 9 28.60 66.09 5.44
N LYS A 10 27.41 65.95 4.92
CA LYS A 10 26.82 66.31 3.62
C LYS A 10 26.66 65.23 2.60
N GLN A 11 25.40 64.99 2.44
CA GLN A 11 24.50 65.44 1.34
C GLN A 11 24.57 64.63 0.04
N GLU A 12 23.34 64.13 -0.23
CA GLU A 12 22.59 64.28 -1.50
C GLU A 12 23.18 63.60 -2.74
N SER A 13 22.47 62.77 -3.41
CA SER A 13 21.24 62.97 -4.18
C SER A 13 20.97 61.77 -5.05
N GLN A 14 19.70 61.42 -5.13
CA GLN A 14 18.95 60.97 -6.30
C GLN A 14 19.71 60.33 -7.48
N GLN A 15 19.38 59.10 -7.85
CA GLN A 15 18.62 58.84 -9.08
C GLN A 15 18.53 57.35 -9.38
N SER A 16 17.29 56.85 -9.47
CA SER A 16 16.75 56.10 -10.59
C SER A 16 17.73 55.29 -11.43
N GLY A 17 17.55 53.96 -11.41
CA GLY A 17 18.19 53.11 -12.38
C GLY A 17 17.72 51.65 -12.22
N PHE A 18 16.80 51.24 -13.04
CA PHE A 18 16.54 49.85 -13.36
C PHE A 18 17.84 49.10 -13.61
N ASN A 19 18.04 47.94 -12.98
CA ASN A 19 18.88 46.89 -13.54
C ASN A 19 18.46 45.53 -12.99
N GLU A 20 17.89 44.76 -13.86
CA GLU A 20 18.30 43.43 -14.34
C GLU A 20 18.78 42.44 -13.29
N ASN A 21 18.00 41.38 -13.24
CA ASN A 21 18.31 40.03 -12.74
C ASN A 21 19.78 39.67 -12.94
N GLN A 22 20.50 39.58 -11.85
CA GLN A 22 21.68 38.72 -11.80
C GLN A 22 21.39 37.50 -10.89
N ILE A 23 21.16 36.43 -11.58
CA ILE A 23 21.21 35.07 -11.02
C ILE A 23 22.65 34.83 -10.56
N TYR A 24 22.89 34.92 -9.28
CA TYR A 24 24.11 34.37 -8.71
C TYR A 24 24.00 32.83 -8.71
N VAL A 25 24.53 32.22 -9.76
CA VAL A 25 24.91 30.83 -9.74
C VAL A 25 26.06 30.68 -8.74
N ASN A 26 25.72 30.24 -7.55
CA ASN A 26 26.69 29.82 -6.55
C ASN A 26 27.21 28.44 -6.95
N SER A 27 28.22 28.42 -7.79
CA SER A 27 28.98 27.23 -8.12
C SER A 27 29.95 26.90 -7.00
N SER A 28 29.91 25.67 -6.62
CA SER A 28 30.86 24.90 -5.79
C SER A 28 30.40 24.58 -4.36
N THR A 29 29.45 23.66 -4.26
CA THR A 29 29.58 22.64 -3.24
C THR A 29 30.26 21.43 -3.91
N ALA A 30 31.53 21.29 -3.66
CA ALA A 30 32.23 20.04 -3.89
C ALA A 30 31.46 18.94 -3.11
N VAL A 31 30.84 18.03 -3.83
CA VAL A 31 30.33 16.79 -3.25
C VAL A 31 31.56 16.04 -2.77
N GLU A 32 31.86 16.14 -1.47
CA GLU A 32 32.76 15.19 -0.83
C GLU A 32 32.14 13.80 -1.05
N LEU A 33 32.77 13.06 -1.94
CA LEU A 33 32.51 11.63 -2.09
C LEU A 33 32.85 10.97 -0.75
N ASN A 34 31.82 10.84 0.07
CA ASN A 34 31.88 10.12 1.33
C ASN A 34 32.29 8.67 0.99
N LYS A 35 33.53 8.31 1.34
CA LYS A 35 34.04 6.97 1.09
C LYS A 35 33.10 5.99 1.80
N PRO A 36 32.54 5.00 1.08
CA PRO A 36 31.59 4.07 1.69
C PRO A 36 32.26 3.39 2.89
N PRO A 37 31.53 3.18 3.99
CA PRO A 37 32.08 2.57 5.20
C PRO A 37 32.62 1.18 4.88
N ILE A 38 33.70 0.80 5.54
CA ILE A 38 34.42 -0.48 5.34
C ILE A 38 33.48 -1.68 5.33
N TRP A 39 32.35 -1.62 6.03
CA TRP A 39 31.37 -2.69 6.07
C TRP A 39 30.71 -2.97 4.70
N ILE A 40 30.50 -1.95 3.86
CA ILE A 40 29.99 -2.14 2.49
C ILE A 40 30.98 -2.95 1.66
N TRP A 41 32.29 -2.70 1.81
CA TRP A 41 33.31 -3.47 1.10
C TRP A 41 33.40 -4.93 1.57
N ILE A 42 33.12 -5.18 2.87
CA ILE A 42 33.07 -6.55 3.41
C ILE A 42 31.86 -7.30 2.86
N SER A 43 30.67 -6.66 2.77
CA SER A 43 29.48 -7.28 2.20
C SER A 43 29.61 -7.55 0.70
N VAL A 44 30.23 -6.64 -0.07
CA VAL A 44 30.51 -6.83 -1.50
C VAL A 44 31.52 -7.96 -1.71
N ALA A 45 32.59 -8.03 -0.88
CA ALA A 45 33.56 -9.11 -0.93
C ALA A 45 32.93 -10.47 -0.58
N GLY A 46 32.03 -10.52 0.40
CA GLY A 46 31.25 -11.71 0.78
C GLY A 46 30.36 -12.21 -0.37
N LEU A 47 29.64 -11.29 -1.02
CA LEU A 47 28.78 -11.61 -2.15
C LEU A 47 29.58 -12.09 -3.38
N LEU A 48 30.76 -11.52 -3.61
CA LEU A 48 31.67 -11.92 -4.69
C LEU A 48 32.26 -13.33 -4.40
N LEU A 49 32.55 -13.64 -3.14
CA LEU A 49 33.04 -14.95 -2.74
C LEU A 49 31.97 -16.03 -2.90
N VAL A 50 30.69 -15.73 -2.55
CA VAL A 50 29.55 -16.63 -2.79
C VAL A 50 29.33 -16.84 -4.29
N ALA A 51 29.40 -15.78 -5.11
CA ALA A 51 29.28 -15.90 -6.57
C ALA A 51 30.40 -16.77 -7.17
N LEU A 52 31.63 -16.62 -6.69
CA LEU A 52 32.78 -17.43 -7.10
C LEU A 52 32.61 -18.90 -6.70
N LEU A 53 32.07 -19.15 -5.50
CA LEU A 53 31.78 -20.50 -5.01
C LEU A 53 30.70 -21.17 -5.88
N VAL A 54 29.65 -20.45 -6.26
CA VAL A 54 28.60 -20.94 -7.17
C VAL A 54 29.19 -21.27 -8.56
N ILE A 55 30.03 -20.41 -9.12
CA ILE A 55 30.61 -20.61 -10.44
C ILE A 55 31.60 -21.78 -10.48
N PHE A 56 32.38 -21.99 -9.43
CA PHE A 56 33.41 -23.03 -9.40
C PHE A 56 32.96 -24.36 -8.82
N VAL A 57 32.03 -24.36 -7.85
CA VAL A 57 31.57 -25.58 -7.18
C VAL A 57 30.37 -26.21 -7.89
N LEU A 58 29.47 -25.41 -8.46
CA LEU A 58 28.30 -25.93 -9.19
C LEU A 58 28.72 -26.77 -10.43
N PRO A 59 29.67 -26.36 -11.30
CA PRO A 59 30.12 -27.20 -12.42
C PRO A 59 30.77 -28.49 -11.96
N ALA A 60 31.50 -28.48 -10.82
CA ALA A 60 32.14 -29.68 -10.29
C ALA A 60 31.14 -30.71 -9.74
N ILE A 61 29.98 -30.25 -9.24
CA ILE A 61 28.91 -31.12 -8.78
C ILE A 61 28.07 -31.61 -9.97
N VAL A 62 27.78 -30.73 -10.94
CA VAL A 62 26.98 -31.08 -12.15
C VAL A 62 27.73 -32.05 -13.05
N SER A 63 29.06 -31.93 -13.17
CA SER A 63 29.85 -32.89 -13.99
C SER A 63 29.89 -34.33 -13.42
N GLN A 64 29.45 -34.54 -12.15
CA GLN A 64 29.29 -35.90 -11.61
C GLN A 64 27.97 -36.56 -12.02
N TYR A 65 27.08 -35.82 -12.66
CA TYR A 65 25.80 -36.33 -13.18
C TYR A 65 25.77 -36.43 -14.71
N GLU A 66 26.90 -36.34 -15.38
CA GLU A 66 26.98 -36.73 -16.80
C GLU A 66 26.69 -38.23 -16.90
N LEU A 67 25.53 -38.55 -17.45
CA LEU A 67 25.19 -39.89 -17.89
C LEU A 67 26.29 -40.38 -18.87
N PRO A 68 26.82 -41.56 -18.72
CA PRO A 68 27.83 -42.08 -19.64
C PRO A 68 27.23 -42.19 -21.03
N LEU A 69 27.61 -41.24 -21.90
CA LEU A 69 27.34 -41.31 -23.31
C LEU A 69 28.13 -42.44 -23.91
N GLU A 70 27.42 -43.48 -24.33
CA GLU A 70 27.75 -44.46 -25.35
C GLU A 70 29.19 -44.97 -25.41
N ARG A 71 29.45 -46.03 -24.66
CA ARG A 71 30.46 -46.99 -25.03
C ARG A 71 29.98 -47.67 -26.30
N ARG A 72 30.57 -47.35 -27.50
CA ARG A 72 30.46 -48.20 -28.69
C ARG A 72 30.90 -49.61 -28.32
N VAL A 73 29.94 -50.48 -28.15
CA VAL A 73 30.20 -51.92 -28.00
C VAL A 73 30.56 -52.45 -29.37
N ASP A 74 31.79 -52.95 -29.49
CA ASP A 74 32.28 -53.69 -30.65
C ASP A 74 31.41 -54.93 -30.81
N VAL A 75 30.82 -55.15 -31.98
CA VAL A 75 29.79 -56.14 -32.31
C VAL A 75 30.34 -57.58 -32.34
N SER A 76 31.49 -57.88 -31.76
CA SER A 76 32.17 -59.18 -31.91
C SER A 76 32.00 -60.12 -30.70
N GLU A 77 31.26 -59.78 -29.67
CA GLU A 77 31.14 -60.65 -28.49
C GLU A 77 29.70 -60.83 -28.00
N LEU A 78 28.77 -61.07 -28.94
CA LEU A 78 27.42 -61.46 -28.66
C LEU A 78 27.23 -62.97 -28.86
N LEU A 79 27.75 -63.76 -27.90
CA LEU A 79 27.24 -65.13 -27.70
C LEU A 79 27.33 -65.44 -26.21
N GLN A 80 26.12 -65.59 -25.61
CA GLN A 80 25.80 -66.20 -24.33
C GLN A 80 25.86 -65.33 -23.06
N VAL A 81 24.76 -64.66 -22.77
CA VAL A 81 24.32 -64.41 -21.40
C VAL A 81 22.80 -64.67 -21.36
N PRO A 82 22.24 -65.37 -20.33
CA PRO A 82 20.82 -65.69 -20.24
C PRO A 82 20.02 -64.40 -20.09
N GLU A 83 18.92 -64.35 -20.78
CA GLU A 83 17.88 -63.33 -20.77
C GLU A 83 17.19 -63.32 -19.37
N GLU A 84 17.77 -62.54 -18.44
CA GLU A 84 17.03 -62.07 -17.28
C GLU A 84 16.37 -60.78 -17.71
N GLU A 85 15.09 -60.87 -18.02
CA GLU A 85 14.19 -59.79 -18.39
C GLU A 85 14.15 -58.75 -17.27
N VAL A 86 15.09 -57.77 -17.29
CA VAL A 86 14.89 -56.51 -16.62
C VAL A 86 13.91 -55.76 -17.50
N ALA A 87 12.62 -55.88 -17.20
CA ALA A 87 11.57 -55.06 -17.76
C ALA A 87 11.85 -53.57 -17.35
N ALA A 88 12.76 -52.95 -18.06
CA ALA A 88 12.76 -51.48 -18.17
C ALA A 88 11.44 -51.15 -18.86
N SER A 89 10.48 -50.65 -18.12
CA SER A 89 9.26 -50.10 -18.67
C SER A 89 9.61 -48.91 -19.57
N THR A 90 9.89 -49.22 -20.84
CA THR A 90 10.08 -48.19 -21.85
C THR A 90 8.72 -47.57 -22.11
N ILE A 91 8.46 -46.45 -21.39
CA ILE A 91 7.35 -45.59 -21.71
C ILE A 91 7.43 -45.22 -23.18
N SER A 92 6.36 -45.43 -23.95
CA SER A 92 6.41 -45.14 -25.38
C SER A 92 6.62 -43.64 -25.62
N PRO A 93 7.30 -43.20 -26.69
CA PRO A 93 7.47 -41.79 -26.99
C PRO A 93 6.16 -41.01 -27.06
N PHE A 94 5.06 -41.68 -27.39
CA PHE A 94 3.71 -41.12 -27.39
C PHE A 94 3.21 -40.84 -25.96
N GLU A 95 3.37 -41.78 -25.03
CA GLU A 95 2.98 -41.63 -23.63
C GLU A 95 3.82 -40.54 -22.93
N GLU A 96 5.10 -40.46 -23.27
CA GLU A 96 5.99 -39.39 -22.76
C GLU A 96 5.55 -38.00 -23.26
N ALA A 97 5.22 -37.88 -24.54
CA ALA A 97 4.69 -36.66 -25.12
C ALA A 97 3.33 -36.26 -24.50
N GLN A 98 2.45 -37.25 -24.24
CA GLN A 98 1.18 -37.03 -23.58
C GLN A 98 1.38 -36.55 -22.14
N ARG A 99 2.25 -37.19 -21.37
CA ARG A 99 2.61 -36.80 -20.00
C ARG A 99 3.19 -35.38 -19.93
N SER A 100 4.04 -35.05 -20.90
CA SER A 100 4.63 -33.70 -21.00
C SER A 100 3.56 -32.62 -21.26
N ARG A 101 2.55 -32.91 -22.09
CA ARG A 101 1.42 -32.01 -22.34
C ARG A 101 0.58 -31.81 -21.06
N GLN A 102 0.21 -32.91 -20.38
CA GLN A 102 -0.57 -32.87 -19.14
C GLN A 102 0.17 -32.10 -18.03
N ARG A 103 1.51 -32.30 -17.93
CA ARG A 103 2.33 -31.54 -17.00
C ARG A 103 2.29 -30.04 -17.32
N LYS A 104 2.40 -29.69 -18.61
CA LYS A 104 2.35 -28.30 -19.02
C LYS A 104 0.99 -27.69 -18.71
N GLU A 105 -0.10 -28.39 -18.99
CA GLU A 105 -1.46 -27.97 -18.68
C GLU A 105 -1.64 -27.70 -17.18
N ALA A 106 -1.15 -28.62 -16.32
CA ALA A 106 -1.19 -28.41 -14.88
C ALA A 106 -0.38 -27.17 -14.43
N GLN A 107 0.78 -26.92 -15.07
CA GLN A 107 1.58 -25.74 -14.79
C GLN A 107 0.90 -24.43 -15.25
N ASP A 108 0.24 -24.47 -16.40
CA ASP A 108 -0.49 -23.31 -16.95
C ASP A 108 -1.66 -22.93 -16.02
N VAL A 109 -2.46 -23.91 -15.55
CA VAL A 109 -3.55 -23.66 -14.58
C VAL A 109 -3.02 -23.20 -13.22
N LEU A 110 -1.93 -23.80 -12.72
CA LEU A 110 -1.30 -23.37 -11.48
C LEU A 110 -0.82 -21.91 -11.58
N ALA A 111 -0.30 -21.50 -12.73
CA ALA A 111 0.13 -20.12 -12.92
C ALA A 111 -1.05 -19.13 -12.83
N GLU A 112 -2.20 -19.45 -13.42
CA GLU A 112 -3.43 -18.65 -13.28
C GLU A 112 -3.93 -18.60 -11.84
N LEU A 113 -3.90 -19.75 -11.13
CA LEU A 113 -4.26 -19.82 -9.71
C LEU A 113 -3.38 -18.90 -8.86
N LEU A 114 -2.05 -18.95 -9.05
CA LEU A 114 -1.10 -18.12 -8.32
C LEU A 114 -1.27 -16.62 -8.64
N GLU A 115 -1.69 -16.28 -9.86
CA GLU A 115 -2.03 -14.90 -10.23
C GLU A 115 -3.22 -14.40 -9.42
N HIS A 116 -4.33 -15.18 -9.37
CA HIS A 116 -5.51 -14.81 -8.57
C HIS A 116 -5.18 -14.75 -7.08
N GLN A 117 -4.39 -15.71 -6.56
CA GLN A 117 -3.90 -15.69 -5.19
C GLN A 117 -3.15 -14.39 -4.88
N GLY A 118 -2.18 -13.99 -5.74
CA GLY A 118 -1.42 -12.76 -5.54
C GLY A 118 -2.27 -11.49 -5.55
N VAL A 119 -3.34 -11.45 -6.37
CA VAL A 119 -4.29 -10.34 -6.38
C VAL A 119 -5.07 -10.28 -5.06
N LEU A 120 -5.59 -11.42 -4.58
CA LEU A 120 -6.34 -11.49 -3.33
C LEU A 120 -5.47 -11.14 -2.11
N GLU A 121 -4.23 -11.61 -2.06
CA GLU A 121 -3.27 -11.24 -1.01
C GLU A 121 -2.99 -9.73 -1.00
N ALA A 122 -2.87 -9.10 -2.18
CA ALA A 122 -2.71 -7.65 -2.29
C ALA A 122 -3.94 -6.86 -1.83
N LEU A 123 -5.12 -7.48 -1.84
CA LEU A 123 -6.37 -6.93 -1.31
C LEU A 123 -6.61 -7.31 0.16
N GLU A 124 -5.62 -7.88 0.84
CA GLU A 124 -5.71 -8.29 2.26
C GLU A 124 -6.91 -9.20 2.53
N VAL A 125 -7.09 -10.24 1.67
CA VAL A 125 -8.24 -11.16 1.67
C VAL A 125 -8.54 -11.79 3.04
N ASP A 126 -7.54 -11.99 3.87
CA ASP A 126 -7.68 -12.53 5.23
C ASP A 126 -8.55 -11.64 6.13
N GLN A 127 -8.72 -10.34 5.80
CA GLN A 127 -9.57 -9.43 6.57
C GLN A 127 -11.06 -9.51 6.21
N TRP A 128 -11.41 -10.08 5.05
CA TRP A 128 -12.78 -10.00 4.54
C TRP A 128 -13.33 -11.30 3.94
N ALA A 129 -12.48 -12.30 3.62
CA ALA A 129 -12.86 -13.59 3.08
C ALA A 129 -11.93 -14.73 3.51
N GLU A 130 -11.45 -14.72 4.76
CA GLU A 130 -10.45 -15.66 5.30
C GLU A 130 -10.87 -17.13 5.10
N GLU A 131 -12.14 -17.48 5.44
CA GLU A 131 -12.63 -18.86 5.37
C GLU A 131 -12.67 -19.38 3.93
N ASP A 132 -13.23 -18.59 3.01
CA ASP A 132 -13.35 -18.97 1.61
C ASP A 132 -11.98 -19.07 0.94
N TYR A 133 -11.09 -18.13 1.25
CA TYR A 133 -9.71 -18.13 0.76
C TYR A 133 -8.93 -19.34 1.24
N ALA A 134 -9.00 -19.67 2.53
CA ALA A 134 -8.35 -20.85 3.08
C ALA A 134 -8.87 -22.14 2.45
N ALA A 135 -10.19 -22.24 2.21
CA ALA A 135 -10.82 -23.39 1.55
C ALA A 135 -10.31 -23.56 0.10
N ALA A 136 -10.20 -22.46 -0.66
CA ALA A 136 -9.67 -22.48 -2.02
C ALA A 136 -8.20 -22.95 -2.05
N LEU A 137 -7.38 -22.49 -1.11
CA LEU A 137 -5.98 -22.93 -0.99
C LEU A 137 -5.85 -24.39 -0.59
N GLU A 138 -6.76 -24.93 0.24
CA GLU A 138 -6.79 -26.35 0.57
C GLU A 138 -7.05 -27.21 -0.67
N VAL A 139 -7.99 -26.81 -1.53
CA VAL A 139 -8.26 -27.48 -2.82
C VAL A 139 -7.02 -27.42 -3.72
N ALA A 140 -6.33 -26.29 -3.81
CA ALA A 140 -5.11 -26.15 -4.57
C ALA A 140 -3.98 -27.08 -4.04
N SER A 141 -3.85 -27.20 -2.73
CA SER A 141 -2.87 -28.05 -2.06
C SER A 141 -3.06 -29.54 -2.41
N ILE A 142 -4.30 -30.00 -2.63
CA ILE A 142 -4.58 -31.36 -3.14
C ILE A 142 -4.00 -31.52 -4.55
N GLY A 143 -4.06 -30.49 -5.36
CA GLY A 143 -3.43 -30.44 -6.68
C GLY A 143 -1.91 -30.63 -6.63
N ASP A 144 -1.24 -30.02 -5.64
CA ASP A 144 0.20 -30.21 -5.41
C ASP A 144 0.55 -31.67 -5.09
N ASP A 145 -0.30 -32.34 -4.30
CA ASP A 145 -0.13 -33.74 -3.99
C ASP A 145 -0.27 -34.64 -5.23
N TYR A 146 -1.22 -34.36 -6.08
CA TYR A 146 -1.36 -35.07 -7.36
C TYR A 146 -0.20 -34.76 -8.32
N TYR A 147 0.22 -33.50 -8.40
CA TYR A 147 1.36 -33.10 -9.25
C TYR A 147 2.65 -33.82 -8.84
N ARG A 148 2.94 -33.90 -7.54
CA ARG A 148 4.11 -34.61 -7.00
C ARG A 148 4.08 -36.11 -7.33
N ARG A 149 2.90 -36.73 -7.38
CA ARG A 149 2.71 -38.11 -7.78
C ARG A 149 2.67 -38.33 -9.30
N GLN A 150 2.86 -37.25 -10.09
CA GLN A 150 2.77 -37.25 -11.55
C GLN A 150 1.37 -37.61 -12.08
N GLU A 151 0.35 -37.45 -11.29
CA GLU A 151 -1.08 -37.64 -11.62
C GLU A 151 -1.62 -36.29 -12.17
N PHE A 152 -1.05 -35.84 -13.32
CA PHE A 152 -1.24 -34.47 -13.81
C PHE A 152 -2.70 -34.14 -14.17
N ILE A 153 -3.48 -35.10 -14.62
CA ILE A 153 -4.92 -34.87 -14.89
C ILE A 153 -5.64 -34.46 -13.61
N LEU A 154 -5.42 -35.21 -12.51
CA LEU A 154 -6.02 -34.87 -11.21
C LEU A 154 -5.49 -33.58 -10.63
N ALA A 155 -4.21 -33.27 -10.90
CA ALA A 155 -3.65 -31.97 -10.53
C ALA A 155 -4.35 -30.82 -11.28
N VAL A 156 -4.58 -30.97 -12.60
CA VAL A 156 -5.32 -29.97 -13.40
C VAL A 156 -6.72 -29.74 -12.81
N ASP A 157 -7.44 -30.82 -12.51
CA ASP A 157 -8.80 -30.72 -11.93
C ASP A 157 -8.80 -29.97 -10.58
N SER A 158 -7.86 -30.31 -9.68
CA SER A 158 -7.77 -29.65 -8.38
C SER A 158 -7.34 -28.19 -8.49
N TYR A 159 -6.32 -27.88 -9.33
CA TYR A 159 -5.89 -26.50 -9.56
C TYR A 159 -6.99 -25.66 -10.24
N THR A 160 -7.76 -26.27 -11.17
CA THR A 160 -8.88 -25.58 -11.81
C THR A 160 -9.94 -25.22 -10.78
N ASN A 161 -10.30 -26.15 -9.89
CA ASN A 161 -11.28 -25.88 -8.84
C ASN A 161 -10.78 -24.79 -7.90
N GLY A 162 -9.54 -24.88 -7.39
CA GLY A 162 -8.97 -23.84 -6.52
C GLY A 162 -8.86 -22.47 -7.22
N ARG A 163 -8.48 -22.43 -8.51
CA ARG A 163 -8.47 -21.20 -9.31
C ARG A 163 -9.88 -20.60 -9.43
N ASP A 164 -10.87 -21.42 -9.72
CA ASP A 164 -12.27 -20.97 -9.90
C ASP A 164 -12.85 -20.48 -8.57
N ASP A 165 -12.50 -21.13 -7.44
CA ASP A 165 -12.86 -20.66 -6.10
C ASP A 165 -12.23 -19.30 -5.79
N LEU A 166 -10.92 -19.10 -6.08
CA LEU A 166 -10.26 -17.80 -5.91
C LEU A 166 -10.88 -16.73 -6.83
N LEU A 167 -11.24 -17.08 -8.06
CA LEU A 167 -11.91 -16.15 -8.97
C LEU A 167 -13.29 -15.76 -8.43
N ALA A 168 -14.05 -16.70 -7.87
CA ALA A 168 -15.33 -16.41 -7.24
C ALA A 168 -15.19 -15.41 -6.08
N ILE A 169 -14.13 -15.51 -5.27
CA ILE A 169 -13.83 -14.52 -4.22
C ILE A 169 -13.55 -13.14 -4.84
N LEU A 170 -12.73 -13.07 -5.90
CA LEU A 170 -12.45 -11.81 -6.62
C LEU A 170 -13.72 -11.15 -7.18
N GLU A 171 -14.69 -11.93 -7.64
CA GLU A 171 -15.95 -11.43 -8.15
C GLU A 171 -16.83 -10.80 -7.05
N THR A 172 -16.59 -11.10 -5.77
CA THR A 172 -17.30 -10.45 -4.64
C THR A 172 -16.75 -9.07 -4.28
N VAL A 173 -15.54 -8.73 -4.70
CA VAL A 173 -14.85 -7.48 -4.33
C VAL A 173 -15.72 -6.22 -4.48
N PRO A 174 -16.49 -6.00 -5.56
CA PRO A 174 -17.33 -4.81 -5.67
C PRO A 174 -18.41 -4.73 -4.57
N THR A 175 -18.98 -5.87 -4.18
CA THR A 175 -19.99 -5.92 -3.11
C THR A 175 -19.36 -5.71 -1.74
N VAL A 176 -18.17 -6.29 -1.52
CA VAL A 176 -17.39 -6.08 -0.28
C VAL A 176 -16.97 -4.62 -0.14
N LEU A 177 -16.53 -3.97 -1.23
CA LEU A 177 -16.22 -2.53 -1.24
C LEU A 177 -17.42 -1.68 -0.82
N GLU A 178 -18.60 -1.92 -1.40
CA GLU A 178 -19.82 -1.19 -1.05
C GLU A 178 -20.16 -1.36 0.44
N GLN A 179 -20.12 -2.60 0.94
CA GLN A 179 -20.38 -2.87 2.35
C GLN A 179 -19.34 -2.22 3.27
N THR A 180 -18.07 -2.27 2.90
CA THR A 180 -16.97 -1.66 3.67
C THR A 180 -17.12 -0.14 3.77
N LEU A 181 -17.55 0.53 2.68
CA LEU A 181 -17.86 1.95 2.70
C LEU A 181 -19.04 2.29 3.64
N ILE A 182 -20.09 1.46 3.62
CA ILE A 182 -21.24 1.61 4.53
C ILE A 182 -20.80 1.44 5.99
N ASP A 183 -19.99 0.41 6.26
CA ASP A 183 -19.48 0.14 7.62
C ASP A 183 -18.59 1.29 8.11
N GLY A 184 -17.72 1.83 7.26
CA GLY A 184 -16.92 3.02 7.58
C GLY A 184 -17.77 4.25 7.88
N GLN A 185 -18.83 4.50 7.12
CA GLN A 185 -19.77 5.60 7.38
C GLN A 185 -20.52 5.41 8.70
N ASN A 186 -20.93 4.18 9.01
CA ASN A 186 -21.58 3.87 10.28
C ASN A 186 -20.62 4.07 11.47
N ALA A 187 -19.37 3.66 11.33
CA ALA A 187 -18.34 3.88 12.34
C ALA A 187 -18.08 5.39 12.56
N LEU A 188 -18.03 6.21 11.48
CA LEU A 188 -17.98 7.67 11.61
C LEU A 188 -19.17 8.23 12.37
N ALA A 189 -20.39 7.79 12.06
CA ALA A 189 -21.60 8.24 12.72
C ALA A 189 -21.62 7.87 14.20
N ASN A 190 -21.06 6.72 14.55
CA ASN A 190 -20.94 6.22 15.93
C ASN A 190 -19.75 6.82 16.70
N ARG A 191 -18.91 7.62 16.06
CA ARG A 191 -17.66 8.19 16.62
C ARG A 191 -16.61 7.14 16.98
N GLU A 192 -16.54 6.08 16.20
CA GLU A 192 -15.59 4.98 16.31
C GLU A 192 -14.43 5.24 15.33
N SER A 193 -13.52 6.17 15.70
CA SER A 193 -12.48 6.70 14.80
C SER A 193 -11.57 5.61 14.22
N GLU A 194 -11.07 4.70 15.07
CA GLU A 194 -10.18 3.59 14.65
C GLU A 194 -10.90 2.65 13.67
N LEU A 195 -12.13 2.22 14.01
CA LEU A 195 -12.92 1.35 13.14
C LEU A 195 -13.20 2.02 11.78
N ALA A 196 -13.52 3.32 11.78
CA ALA A 196 -13.74 4.07 10.55
C ALA A 196 -12.47 4.12 9.69
N GLN A 197 -11.29 4.37 10.30
CA GLN A 197 -10.00 4.37 9.62
C GLN A 197 -9.70 3.01 8.98
N ASP A 198 -9.90 1.91 9.71
CA ASP A 198 -9.70 0.55 9.21
C ASP A 198 -10.58 0.26 8.00
N LYS A 199 -11.89 0.60 8.10
CA LYS A 199 -12.84 0.36 7.01
C LYS A 199 -12.53 1.19 5.76
N PHE A 200 -12.24 2.48 5.89
CA PHE A 200 -11.90 3.30 4.72
C PHE A 200 -10.53 2.96 4.14
N SER A 201 -9.57 2.54 4.97
CA SER A 201 -8.27 2.05 4.49
C SER A 201 -8.44 0.76 3.68
N LEU A 202 -9.26 -0.18 4.16
CA LEU A 202 -9.61 -1.40 3.42
C LEU A 202 -10.33 -1.08 2.10
N ALA A 203 -11.29 -0.14 2.11
CA ALA A 203 -11.97 0.30 0.89
C ALA A 203 -10.99 0.86 -0.16
N LEU A 204 -9.94 1.57 0.26
CA LEU A 204 -8.89 2.10 -0.62
C LEU A 204 -7.95 1.02 -1.18
N LEU A 205 -7.88 -0.17 -0.59
CA LEU A 205 -7.20 -1.32 -1.20
C LEU A 205 -8.00 -1.86 -2.39
N PHE A 206 -9.33 -1.86 -2.29
CA PHE A 206 -10.21 -2.30 -3.38
C PHE A 206 -10.30 -1.27 -4.51
N ASP A 207 -10.43 0.02 -4.15
CA ASP A 207 -10.51 1.14 -5.10
C ASP A 207 -9.76 2.36 -4.57
N ARG A 208 -8.55 2.58 -5.08
CA ARG A 208 -7.69 3.71 -4.69
C ARG A 208 -8.24 5.07 -5.08
N ASP A 209 -9.10 5.11 -6.08
CA ASP A 209 -9.69 6.34 -6.62
C ASP A 209 -11.06 6.63 -5.99
N SER A 210 -11.51 5.83 -5.03
CA SER A 210 -12.76 6.03 -4.31
C SER A 210 -12.74 7.33 -3.51
N GLU A 211 -13.39 8.38 -4.02
CA GLU A 211 -13.55 9.67 -3.33
C GLU A 211 -14.23 9.50 -1.97
N ALA A 212 -15.24 8.61 -1.89
CA ALA A 212 -15.95 8.34 -0.64
C ALA A 212 -15.03 7.75 0.44
N ALA A 213 -14.12 6.85 0.06
CA ALA A 213 -13.15 6.26 0.98
C ALA A 213 -12.07 7.27 1.40
N GLN A 214 -11.58 8.11 0.48
CA GLN A 214 -10.60 9.15 0.77
C GLN A 214 -11.16 10.17 1.77
N ILE A 215 -12.33 10.73 1.47
CA ILE A 215 -13.02 11.67 2.38
C ILE A 215 -13.31 11.01 3.73
N GLY A 216 -13.77 9.75 3.72
CA GLY A 216 -14.08 9.02 4.93
C GLY A 216 -12.83 8.82 5.82
N LEU A 217 -11.70 8.47 5.21
CA LEU A 217 -10.43 8.31 5.91
C LEU A 217 -9.92 9.65 6.49
N GLU A 218 -9.94 10.73 5.71
CA GLU A 218 -9.56 12.07 6.20
C GLU A 218 -10.38 12.48 7.41
N ARG A 219 -11.71 12.30 7.34
CA ARG A 219 -12.62 12.62 8.43
C ARG A 219 -12.39 11.75 9.66
N SER A 220 -12.10 10.46 9.47
CA SER A 220 -11.82 9.55 10.59
C SER A 220 -10.50 9.87 11.30
N LEU A 221 -9.48 10.31 10.56
CA LEU A 221 -8.20 10.76 11.11
C LEU A 221 -8.33 12.05 11.93
N ALA A 222 -9.21 12.96 11.53
CA ALA A 222 -9.47 14.22 12.25
C ALA A 222 -10.49 14.07 13.40
N MET A 223 -11.16 12.94 13.51
CA MET A 223 -12.35 12.79 14.38
C MET A 223 -12.08 13.11 15.84
N ASP A 224 -11.01 12.60 16.41
CA ASP A 224 -10.73 12.78 17.86
C ASP A 224 -10.45 14.26 18.18
N GLU A 225 -9.76 14.98 17.28
CA GLU A 225 -9.52 16.41 17.41
C GLU A 225 -10.82 17.21 17.25
N VAL A 226 -11.63 16.86 16.25
CA VAL A 226 -12.95 17.46 16.02
C VAL A 226 -13.86 17.28 17.25
N LEU A 227 -13.89 16.09 17.86
CA LEU A 227 -14.68 15.84 19.07
C LEU A 227 -14.18 16.69 20.26
N GLY A 228 -12.87 16.85 20.39
CA GLY A 228 -12.27 17.73 21.41
C GLY A 228 -12.66 19.19 21.20
N LEU A 229 -12.63 19.70 19.98
CA LEU A 229 -13.03 21.06 19.63
C LEU A 229 -14.55 21.29 19.81
N LEU A 230 -15.38 20.28 19.47
CA LEU A 230 -16.83 20.34 19.71
C LEU A 230 -17.13 20.52 21.18
N ALA A 231 -16.51 19.76 22.08
CA ALA A 231 -16.69 19.88 23.51
C ALA A 231 -16.29 21.27 24.03
N GLN A 232 -15.17 21.82 23.57
CA GLN A 232 -14.73 23.17 23.94
C GLN A 232 -15.68 24.25 23.39
N ALA A 233 -16.15 24.09 22.16
CA ALA A 233 -17.10 25.03 21.56
C ALA A 233 -18.43 25.06 22.31
N GLU A 234 -18.91 23.89 22.79
CA GLU A 234 -20.14 23.80 23.61
C GLU A 234 -19.95 24.49 24.98
N GLU A 235 -18.81 24.30 25.63
CA GLU A 235 -18.50 24.99 26.90
C GLU A 235 -18.49 26.52 26.72
N LEU A 236 -17.86 27.04 25.65
CA LEU A 236 -17.87 28.47 25.33
C LEU A 236 -19.26 29.00 25.04
N LEU A 237 -20.14 28.20 24.43
CA LEU A 237 -21.53 28.57 24.21
C LEU A 237 -22.31 28.67 25.54
N GLU A 238 -22.10 27.77 26.49
CA GLU A 238 -22.71 27.78 27.82
C GLU A 238 -22.24 29.01 28.60
N ASP A 239 -20.97 29.41 28.46
CA ASP A 239 -20.41 30.60 29.07
C ASP A 239 -20.85 31.92 28.39
N GLY A 240 -21.54 31.84 27.24
CA GLY A 240 -21.99 32.98 26.45
C GLY A 240 -20.92 33.64 25.61
N GLU A 241 -19.77 32.99 25.45
CA GLU A 241 -18.63 33.46 24.65
C GLU A 241 -18.84 33.16 23.14
N LEU A 242 -19.84 33.80 22.53
CA LEU A 242 -20.32 33.49 21.18
C LEU A 242 -19.25 33.60 20.11
N ASP A 243 -18.39 34.64 20.16
CA ASP A 243 -17.34 34.83 19.16
C ASP A 243 -16.24 33.76 19.26
N SER A 244 -15.86 33.37 20.48
CA SER A 244 -14.91 32.31 20.75
C SER A 244 -15.44 30.96 20.28
N ALA A 245 -16.68 30.64 20.62
CA ALA A 245 -17.36 29.41 20.18
C ALA A 245 -17.44 29.33 18.65
N ARG A 246 -17.82 30.43 17.98
CA ARG A 246 -17.84 30.49 16.51
C ARG A 246 -16.45 30.26 15.91
N GLY A 247 -15.40 30.72 16.58
CA GLY A 247 -14.00 30.47 16.21
C GLY A 247 -13.70 28.96 16.21
N MET A 248 -14.05 28.26 17.30
CA MET A 248 -13.87 26.81 17.43
C MET A 248 -14.62 26.02 16.35
N TYR A 249 -15.88 26.39 16.07
CA TYR A 249 -16.63 25.74 14.99
C TYR A 249 -16.04 25.98 13.60
N ARG A 250 -15.35 27.10 13.34
CA ARG A 250 -14.62 27.31 12.10
C ARG A 250 -13.40 26.41 12.00
N GLU A 251 -12.66 26.24 13.09
CA GLU A 251 -11.53 25.33 13.17
C GLU A 251 -11.96 23.88 12.89
N ILE A 252 -13.12 23.47 13.39
CA ILE A 252 -13.73 22.18 13.05
C ILE A 252 -13.98 22.05 11.54
N ILE A 253 -14.47 23.10 10.87
CA ILE A 253 -14.69 23.08 9.42
C ILE A 253 -13.38 23.02 8.64
N ASP A 254 -12.30 23.61 9.16
CA ASP A 254 -10.97 23.54 8.55
C ASP A 254 -10.39 22.12 8.62
N LEU A 255 -10.75 21.34 9.67
CA LEU A 255 -10.36 19.94 9.84
C LEU A 255 -11.30 18.95 9.10
N ASP A 256 -12.61 19.17 9.20
CA ASP A 256 -13.66 18.36 8.55
C ASP A 256 -14.66 19.29 7.84
N SER A 257 -14.38 19.58 6.59
CA SER A 257 -15.24 20.45 5.76
C SER A 257 -16.65 19.89 5.51
N TYR A 258 -16.88 18.63 5.85
CA TYR A 258 -18.18 17.95 5.73
C TYR A 258 -18.96 17.93 7.06
N ASN A 259 -18.47 18.60 8.11
CA ASN A 259 -19.13 18.63 9.41
C ASN A 259 -20.35 19.55 9.40
N GLU A 260 -21.52 18.96 9.13
CA GLU A 260 -22.78 19.72 9.04
C GLU A 260 -23.22 20.35 10.38
N VAL A 261 -22.85 19.71 11.50
CA VAL A 261 -23.15 20.26 12.85
C VAL A 261 -22.40 21.59 13.05
N ALA A 262 -21.11 21.62 12.71
CA ALA A 262 -20.32 22.84 12.84
C ALA A 262 -20.82 23.95 11.91
N LYS A 263 -21.19 23.63 10.66
CA LYS A 263 -21.78 24.59 9.70
C LYS A 263 -23.06 25.19 10.25
N GLN A 264 -23.97 24.36 10.78
CA GLN A 264 -25.22 24.81 11.35
C GLN A 264 -24.95 25.71 12.56
N LYS A 265 -24.06 25.30 13.48
CA LYS A 265 -23.72 26.09 14.68
C LYS A 265 -23.11 27.45 14.36
N ILE A 266 -22.25 27.54 13.36
CA ILE A 266 -21.71 28.82 12.88
C ILE A 266 -22.84 29.77 12.47
N ASN A 267 -23.85 29.28 11.73
CA ASN A 267 -24.98 30.08 11.30
C ASN A 267 -25.86 30.52 12.48
N GLU A 268 -26.17 29.59 13.42
CA GLU A 268 -26.95 29.88 14.63
C GLU A 268 -26.26 30.96 15.48
N ILE A 269 -24.97 30.80 15.78
CA ILE A 269 -24.17 31.72 16.57
C ILE A 269 -24.09 33.09 15.89
N SER A 270 -23.89 33.11 14.57
CA SER A 270 -23.81 34.37 13.81
C SER A 270 -25.12 35.16 13.90
N THR A 271 -26.27 34.48 13.92
CA THR A 271 -27.59 35.10 14.13
C THR A 271 -27.71 35.67 15.55
N LEU A 272 -27.29 34.90 16.58
CA LEU A 272 -27.34 35.36 17.98
C LEU A 272 -26.42 36.59 18.18
N ILE A 273 -25.25 36.64 17.60
CA ILE A 273 -24.36 37.81 17.67
C ILE A 273 -25.03 39.04 17.09
N LEU A 274 -25.66 38.92 15.89
CA LEU A 274 -26.38 40.03 15.27
C LEU A 274 -27.54 40.53 16.10
N GLU A 275 -28.29 39.62 16.72
CA GLU A 275 -29.41 39.97 17.64
C GLU A 275 -28.89 40.73 18.88
N GLN A 276 -27.78 40.29 19.45
CA GLN A 276 -27.13 40.90 20.60
C GLN A 276 -26.60 42.31 20.27
N GLU A 277 -25.96 42.48 19.13
CA GLU A 277 -25.49 43.77 18.63
C GLU A 277 -26.66 44.72 18.40
N PHE A 278 -27.74 44.24 17.74
CA PHE A 278 -28.93 45.02 17.51
C PHE A 278 -29.59 45.49 18.81
N ALA A 279 -29.75 44.60 19.79
CA ALA A 279 -30.29 44.91 21.11
C ALA A 279 -29.44 45.95 21.85
N GLY A 280 -28.09 45.84 21.74
CA GLY A 280 -27.16 46.80 22.29
C GLY A 280 -27.32 48.21 21.68
N ILE A 281 -27.41 48.30 20.36
CA ILE A 281 -27.61 49.55 19.61
C ILE A 281 -28.95 50.20 20.00
N MET A 282 -30.05 49.40 20.07
CA MET A 282 -31.36 49.89 20.48
C MET A 282 -31.36 50.39 21.90
N SER A 283 -30.76 49.66 22.85
CA SER A 283 -30.63 50.08 24.24
C SER A 283 -29.83 51.38 24.39
N ALA A 284 -28.72 51.51 23.69
CA ALA A 284 -27.91 52.74 23.68
C ALA A 284 -28.70 53.93 23.06
N GLY A 285 -29.48 53.71 22.01
CA GLY A 285 -30.35 54.70 21.41
C GLY A 285 -31.44 55.22 22.33
N TYR A 286 -32.10 54.31 23.08
CA TYR A 286 -33.11 54.68 24.09
C TYR A 286 -32.51 55.42 25.30
N ALA A 287 -31.27 55.13 25.66
CA ALA A 287 -30.62 55.81 26.79
C ALA A 287 -30.23 57.30 26.48
N LEU A 288 -30.26 57.67 25.22
CA LEU A 288 -29.96 59.05 24.74
C LEU A 288 -31.21 59.93 24.56
N LEU A 289 -32.39 59.37 24.70
CA LEU A 289 -33.70 60.07 24.67
C LEU A 289 -34.18 60.44 26.09
#